data_15db4afeb21323c776d268a192228fbd
#
_entry.id   15db4afeb21323c776d268a192228fbd
#
_cell.length_a   1.000
_cell.length_b   1.000
_cell.length_c   1.000
_cell.angle_alpha   90.00
_cell.angle_beta   90.00
_cell.angle_gamma   90.00
#
_symmetry.space_group_name_H-M   'P 1'
#
loop_
_entity.id
_entity.type
_entity.pdbx_description
1 polymer ?
#
loop_
_entity_poly.entity_id
_entity_poly.type
_entity_poly.pdbx_seq_one_letter_code
_entity_poly.pdbx_strand_id
1 'polypeptide(L)'
;QELLNDQQNAITFAAARADETVIVKTPKGSKIKCKRKASNKKNSTKDVAQQKLAYPRATYVSTGYSKNNCHAYAWTGRQDIWMQSPVLYVSDGSYKAIKGRPKSNGQIAVWGSYTHSAIVTNYGTQDPTVTSKWGGGHIWRCGASYCPYNGPICYYGR
;
A
#
# COMPACT_ATOMS: atom_id res chain seq x y z
N GLN A 1 38.42 -20.61 8.52
CA GLN A 1 37.23 -21.43 8.76
C GLN A 1 36.30 -20.82 9.81
N GLU A 2 36.80 -20.23 10.90
CA GLU A 2 36.01 -19.50 11.89
C GLU A 2 35.29 -18.28 11.29
N LEU A 3 36.00 -17.48 10.49
CA LEU A 3 35.42 -16.28 9.83
C LEU A 3 34.26 -16.63 8.89
N LEU A 4 34.36 -17.77 8.17
CA LEU A 4 33.27 -18.24 7.29
C LEU A 4 32.05 -18.70 8.09
N ASN A 5 32.29 -19.34 9.24
CA ASN A 5 31.22 -19.78 10.12
C ASN A 5 30.49 -18.60 10.75
N ASP A 6 31.19 -17.55 11.15
CA ASP A 6 30.61 -16.34 11.72
C ASP A 6 29.76 -15.59 10.71
N GLN A 7 30.24 -15.51 9.45
CA GLN A 7 29.45 -14.91 8.36
C GLN A 7 28.18 -15.73 8.07
N GLN A 8 28.29 -17.05 8.03
CA GLN A 8 27.15 -17.92 7.79
C GLN A 8 26.12 -17.83 8.92
N ASN A 9 26.57 -17.76 10.17
CA ASN A 9 25.71 -17.58 11.33
C ASN A 9 25.00 -16.22 11.31
N ALA A 10 25.69 -15.17 10.92
CA ALA A 10 25.12 -13.82 10.78
C ALA A 10 24.05 -13.79 9.68
N ILE A 11 24.29 -14.43 8.53
CA ILE A 11 23.32 -14.53 7.44
C ILE A 11 22.08 -15.31 7.88
N THR A 12 22.26 -16.46 8.55
CA THR A 12 21.16 -17.28 9.08
C THR A 12 20.35 -16.52 10.11
N PHE A 13 21.01 -15.77 11.00
CA PHE A 13 20.36 -14.97 12.02
C PHE A 13 19.56 -13.80 11.39
N ALA A 14 20.11 -13.12 10.40
CA ALA A 14 19.42 -12.05 9.65
C ALA A 14 18.21 -12.62 8.89
N ALA A 15 18.34 -13.78 8.24
CA ALA A 15 17.25 -14.46 7.55
C ALA A 15 16.13 -14.89 8.51
N ALA A 16 16.48 -15.34 9.74
CA ALA A 16 15.51 -15.70 10.76
C ALA A 16 14.69 -14.51 11.27
N ARG A 17 15.21 -13.28 11.13
CA ARG A 17 14.49 -12.03 11.44
C ARG A 17 13.69 -11.49 10.26
N ALA A 18 13.76 -12.16 9.09
CA ALA A 18 13.19 -11.68 7.83
C ALA A 18 11.69 -11.42 7.92
N ASP A 19 10.97 -12.19 8.73
CA ASP A 19 9.51 -12.17 8.82
C ASP A 19 9.08 -11.78 10.25
N GLU A 20 9.32 -10.54 10.61
CA GLU A 20 8.82 -10.01 11.88
C GLU A 20 7.33 -9.67 11.74
N THR A 21 6.57 -9.97 12.78
CA THR A 21 5.21 -9.50 12.93
C THR A 21 5.22 -8.11 13.55
N VAL A 22 4.60 -7.17 12.87
CA VAL A 22 4.43 -5.80 13.34
C VAL A 22 2.95 -5.54 13.57
N ILE A 23 2.60 -5.05 14.73
CA ILE A 23 1.21 -4.70 15.07
C ILE A 23 0.97 -3.25 14.71
N VAL A 24 -0.03 -3.02 13.86
CA VAL A 24 -0.58 -1.70 13.56
C VAL A 24 -1.91 -1.59 14.28
N LYS A 25 -2.12 -0.48 14.96
CA LYS A 25 -3.41 -0.20 15.63
C LYS A 25 -4.25 0.75 14.78
N THR A 26 -5.53 0.42 14.65
CA THR A 26 -6.51 1.35 14.12
C THR A 26 -6.72 2.52 15.09
N PRO A 27 -7.35 3.63 14.67
CA PRO A 27 -7.69 4.72 15.59
C PRO A 27 -8.47 4.28 16.83
N LYS A 28 -9.32 3.26 16.71
CA LYS A 28 -10.07 2.70 17.85
C LYS A 28 -9.32 1.62 18.63
N GLY A 29 -8.08 1.32 18.24
CA GLY A 29 -7.21 0.41 18.98
C GLY A 29 -7.24 -1.03 18.54
N SER A 30 -7.98 -1.40 17.50
CA SER A 30 -7.93 -2.75 16.94
C SER A 30 -6.55 -3.06 16.39
N LYS A 31 -6.07 -4.27 16.63
CA LYS A 31 -4.72 -4.70 16.27
C LYS A 31 -4.74 -5.42 14.92
N ILE A 32 -3.94 -4.92 13.98
CA ILE A 32 -3.73 -5.55 12.67
C ILE A 32 -2.32 -6.11 12.65
N LYS A 33 -2.21 -7.42 12.43
CA LYS A 33 -0.92 -8.07 12.25
C LYS A 33 -0.41 -7.80 10.83
N CYS A 34 0.73 -7.16 10.73
CA CYS A 34 1.43 -6.90 9.48
C CYS A 34 2.75 -7.63 9.47
N LYS A 35 3.32 -7.82 8.29
CA LYS A 35 4.57 -8.51 8.10
C LYS A 35 5.67 -7.52 7.75
N ARG A 36 6.83 -7.62 8.40
CA ARG A 36 8.05 -6.92 8.02
C ARG A 36 9.05 -7.91 7.47
N LYS A 37 9.38 -7.77 6.19
CA LYS A 37 10.41 -8.60 5.55
C LYS A 37 11.81 -8.08 5.90
N ALA A 38 12.81 -8.98 5.96
CA ALA A 38 14.19 -8.60 6.32
C ALA A 38 14.81 -7.65 5.31
N SER A 39 14.64 -7.92 4.03
CA SER A 39 15.23 -7.11 2.97
C SER A 39 14.22 -6.16 2.36
N ASN A 40 14.54 -4.87 2.34
CA ASN A 40 13.76 -3.87 1.65
C ASN A 40 14.54 -3.44 0.41
N LYS A 41 14.12 -3.94 -0.73
CA LYS A 41 14.74 -3.60 -2.00
C LYS A 41 13.92 -2.52 -2.70
N LYS A 42 14.61 -1.51 -3.18
CA LYS A 42 14.04 -0.55 -4.10
C LYS A 42 13.72 -1.26 -5.40
N ASN A 43 12.52 -1.09 -5.91
CA ASN A 43 12.09 -1.75 -7.13
C ASN A 43 12.87 -1.22 -8.35
N SER A 44 13.11 -2.10 -9.32
CA SER A 44 13.69 -1.70 -10.61
C SER A 44 12.74 -0.74 -11.32
N THR A 45 13.29 0.27 -11.98
CA THR A 45 12.53 1.23 -12.79
C THR A 45 12.35 0.80 -14.24
N LYS A 46 12.76 -0.41 -14.59
CA LYS A 46 12.72 -0.90 -15.98
C LYS A 46 11.30 -0.97 -16.55
N ASP A 47 10.31 -1.21 -15.72
CA ASP A 47 8.91 -1.34 -16.12
C ASP A 47 8.14 -0.02 -16.13
N VAL A 48 8.73 1.07 -15.64
CA VAL A 48 8.03 2.38 -15.53
C VAL A 48 7.58 2.88 -16.91
N ALA A 49 8.46 2.83 -17.89
CA ALA A 49 8.14 3.29 -19.25
C ALA A 49 7.00 2.45 -19.86
N GLN A 50 7.03 1.13 -19.65
CA GLN A 50 6.00 0.23 -20.16
C GLN A 50 4.65 0.49 -19.48
N GLN A 51 4.64 0.68 -18.16
CA GLN A 51 3.42 1.03 -17.43
C GLN A 51 2.88 2.40 -17.86
N LYS A 52 3.74 3.36 -18.12
CA LYS A 52 3.35 4.67 -18.62
C LYS A 52 2.73 4.58 -20.03
N LEU A 53 3.20 3.69 -20.88
CA LEU A 53 2.57 3.42 -22.18
C LEU A 53 1.18 2.81 -22.03
N ALA A 54 1.01 1.89 -21.08
CA ALA A 54 -0.30 1.27 -20.81
C ALA A 54 -1.28 2.23 -20.14
N TYR A 55 -0.77 3.15 -19.30
CA TYR A 55 -1.58 4.13 -18.56
C TYR A 55 -1.01 5.53 -18.76
N PRO A 56 -1.13 6.12 -19.97
CA PRO A 56 -0.48 7.39 -20.30
C PRO A 56 -0.98 8.58 -19.47
N ARG A 57 -2.19 8.51 -18.91
CA ARG A 57 -2.74 9.56 -18.04
C ARG A 57 -2.36 9.40 -16.58
N ALA A 58 -1.70 8.31 -16.21
CA ALA A 58 -1.19 8.14 -14.84
C ALA A 58 0.15 8.87 -14.69
N THR A 59 0.37 9.41 -13.49
CA THR A 59 1.62 10.10 -13.14
C THR A 59 2.46 9.20 -12.26
N TYR A 60 3.69 8.94 -12.67
CA TYR A 60 4.68 8.28 -11.82
C TYR A 60 5.08 9.23 -10.70
N VAL A 61 4.91 8.80 -9.45
CA VAL A 61 5.20 9.62 -8.28
C VAL A 61 6.57 9.29 -7.70
N SER A 62 6.83 8.02 -7.43
CA SER A 62 8.10 7.57 -6.86
C SER A 62 8.29 6.07 -7.01
N THR A 63 9.55 5.67 -6.84
CA THR A 63 9.91 4.25 -6.86
C THR A 63 9.39 3.58 -5.59
N GLY A 64 8.75 2.42 -5.75
CA GLY A 64 8.29 1.61 -4.64
C GLY A 64 9.40 0.71 -4.09
N TYR A 65 9.14 0.16 -2.90
CA TYR A 65 10.00 -0.80 -2.21
C TYR A 65 9.27 -2.14 -2.05
N SER A 66 10.03 -3.20 -1.84
CA SER A 66 9.48 -4.56 -1.78
C SER A 66 8.74 -4.90 -0.48
N LYS A 67 8.95 -4.12 0.58
CA LYS A 67 8.39 -4.43 1.91
C LYS A 67 6.92 -4.09 2.07
N ASN A 68 6.42 -3.06 1.39
CA ASN A 68 5.05 -2.63 1.58
C ASN A 68 4.16 -2.97 0.38
N ASN A 69 2.87 -2.87 0.61
CA ASN A 69 1.85 -3.04 -0.42
C ASN A 69 0.89 -1.85 -0.44
N CYS A 70 -0.10 -1.90 -1.33
CA CYS A 70 -1.10 -0.85 -1.48
C CYS A 70 -1.86 -0.55 -0.18
N HIS A 71 -2.18 -1.57 0.60
CA HIS A 71 -2.91 -1.40 1.85
C HIS A 71 -2.07 -0.68 2.91
N ALA A 72 -0.84 -1.13 3.12
CA ALA A 72 0.05 -0.47 4.07
C ALA A 72 0.33 0.97 3.66
N TYR A 73 0.56 1.22 2.38
CA TYR A 73 0.80 2.55 1.84
C TYR A 73 -0.39 3.48 2.12
N ALA A 74 -1.61 3.07 1.76
CA ALA A 74 -2.79 3.91 1.86
C ALA A 74 -3.22 4.13 3.32
N TRP A 75 -3.28 3.08 4.12
CA TRP A 75 -3.86 3.13 5.46
C TRP A 75 -2.89 3.59 6.54
N THR A 76 -1.59 3.40 6.36
CA THR A 76 -0.59 3.75 7.38
C THR A 76 0.47 4.74 6.91
N GLY A 77 0.67 4.90 5.61
CA GLY A 77 1.78 5.66 5.05
C GLY A 77 3.15 4.99 5.23
N ARG A 78 3.20 3.78 5.80
CA ARG A 78 4.47 3.07 6.07
C ARG A 78 4.98 2.35 4.85
N GLN A 79 6.31 2.31 4.71
CA GLN A 79 7.01 1.64 3.60
C GLN A 79 7.68 0.34 4.04
N ASP A 80 7.65 0.02 5.33
CA ASP A 80 8.41 -1.09 5.91
C ASP A 80 7.57 -2.34 6.21
N ILE A 81 6.27 -2.30 5.99
CA ILE A 81 5.37 -3.39 6.35
C ILE A 81 4.45 -3.78 5.20
N TRP A 82 4.02 -5.03 5.21
CA TRP A 82 3.01 -5.59 4.33
C TRP A 82 1.73 -5.86 5.13
N MET A 83 0.63 -5.28 4.71
CA MET A 83 -0.68 -5.44 5.34
C MET A 83 -1.56 -6.34 4.47
N GLN A 84 -1.94 -7.50 4.99
CA GLN A 84 -2.76 -8.46 4.25
C GLN A 84 -4.17 -7.94 3.99
N SER A 85 -4.79 -7.32 4.99
CA SER A 85 -6.14 -6.75 4.87
C SER A 85 -6.31 -5.56 5.80
N PRO A 86 -6.91 -4.46 5.31
CA PRO A 86 -7.24 -3.30 6.12
C PRO A 86 -8.65 -3.36 6.72
N VAL A 87 -9.35 -4.50 6.64
CA VAL A 87 -10.77 -4.59 6.97
C VAL A 87 -11.11 -4.07 8.37
N LEU A 88 -10.21 -4.25 9.35
CA LEU A 88 -10.45 -3.81 10.72
C LEU A 88 -10.60 -2.29 10.87
N TYR A 89 -9.97 -1.50 9.99
CA TYR A 89 -10.18 -0.05 9.99
C TYR A 89 -11.64 0.34 9.77
N VAL A 90 -12.36 -0.47 9.01
CA VAL A 90 -13.76 -0.23 8.69
C VAL A 90 -14.67 -0.98 9.67
N SER A 91 -14.39 -2.25 9.93
CA SER A 91 -15.25 -3.09 10.76
C SER A 91 -15.29 -2.65 12.23
N ASP A 92 -14.24 -2.01 12.73
CA ASP A 92 -14.25 -1.47 14.10
C ASP A 92 -14.86 -0.06 14.20
N GLY A 93 -15.24 0.52 13.06
CA GLY A 93 -15.84 1.86 13.01
C GLY A 93 -14.84 3.00 13.05
N SER A 94 -13.53 2.74 12.99
CA SER A 94 -12.51 3.80 12.89
C SER A 94 -12.70 4.65 11.64
N TYR A 95 -13.06 4.00 10.52
CA TYR A 95 -13.43 4.64 9.26
C TYR A 95 -14.83 4.23 8.89
N LYS A 96 -15.56 5.16 8.28
CA LYS A 96 -16.94 4.97 7.84
C LYS A 96 -17.07 5.16 6.35
N ALA A 97 -17.95 4.40 5.73
CA ALA A 97 -18.24 4.54 4.31
C ALA A 97 -18.78 5.94 4.01
N ILE A 98 -18.28 6.53 2.94
CA ILE A 98 -18.74 7.82 2.45
C ILE A 98 -19.62 7.56 1.23
N LYS A 99 -20.85 8.06 1.28
CA LYS A 99 -21.80 7.89 0.19
C LYS A 99 -21.37 8.67 -1.05
N GLY A 100 -21.31 7.97 -2.19
CA GLY A 100 -21.00 8.57 -3.48
C GLY A 100 -19.52 8.85 -3.65
N ARG A 101 -19.14 10.10 -3.55
CA ARG A 101 -17.79 10.61 -3.81
C ARG A 101 -17.02 10.87 -2.52
N PRO A 102 -15.68 10.87 -2.58
CA PRO A 102 -14.89 11.37 -1.45
C PRO A 102 -15.16 12.86 -1.23
N LYS A 103 -15.04 13.30 0.02
CA LYS A 103 -15.37 14.66 0.45
C LYS A 103 -14.17 15.46 0.93
N SER A 104 -13.03 14.81 1.07
CA SER A 104 -11.78 15.47 1.42
C SER A 104 -10.58 14.63 1.01
N ASN A 105 -9.45 15.32 0.82
CA ASN A 105 -8.18 14.66 0.59
C ASN A 105 -7.75 13.90 1.85
N GLY A 106 -7.09 12.77 1.66
CA GLY A 106 -6.69 11.89 2.75
C GLY A 106 -7.69 10.78 3.07
N GLN A 107 -8.88 10.81 2.48
CA GLN A 107 -9.81 9.70 2.56
C GLN A 107 -9.29 8.53 1.73
N ILE A 108 -9.80 7.33 1.99
CA ILE A 108 -9.29 6.10 1.38
C ILE A 108 -10.28 5.57 0.36
N ALA A 109 -9.77 5.22 -0.82
CA ALA A 109 -10.51 4.50 -1.86
C ALA A 109 -10.16 3.01 -1.78
N VAL A 110 -11.17 2.15 -1.85
CA VAL A 110 -11.02 0.70 -1.80
C VAL A 110 -11.78 0.07 -2.95
N TRP A 111 -11.12 -0.82 -3.68
CA TRP A 111 -11.71 -1.58 -4.80
C TRP A 111 -12.19 -2.94 -4.34
N GLY A 112 -13.42 -3.29 -4.74
CA GLY A 112 -14.01 -4.61 -4.51
C GLY A 112 -13.97 -5.04 -3.05
N SER A 113 -13.57 -6.28 -2.81
CA SER A 113 -13.43 -6.85 -1.47
C SER A 113 -12.01 -6.63 -0.94
N TYR A 114 -11.58 -5.36 -0.84
CA TYR A 114 -10.23 -4.99 -0.39
C TYR A 114 -9.12 -5.55 -1.29
N THR A 115 -9.35 -5.56 -2.60
CA THR A 115 -8.33 -5.99 -3.56
C THR A 115 -7.26 -4.92 -3.78
N HIS A 116 -7.61 -3.66 -3.60
CA HIS A 116 -6.70 -2.52 -3.71
C HIS A 116 -7.15 -1.39 -2.81
N SER A 117 -6.19 -0.62 -2.31
CA SER A 117 -6.42 0.61 -1.54
C SER A 117 -5.59 1.75 -2.11
N ALA A 118 -6.15 2.94 -2.09
CA ALA A 118 -5.47 4.17 -2.50
C ALA A 118 -5.86 5.33 -1.59
N ILE A 119 -5.01 6.32 -1.50
CA ILE A 119 -5.32 7.55 -0.79
C ILE A 119 -5.86 8.59 -1.77
N VAL A 120 -6.95 9.27 -1.41
CA VAL A 120 -7.51 10.36 -2.20
C VAL A 120 -6.60 11.58 -2.06
N THR A 121 -6.02 12.03 -3.17
CA THR A 121 -5.11 13.18 -3.18
C THR A 121 -5.73 14.42 -3.83
N ASN A 122 -6.79 14.27 -4.61
CA ASN A 122 -7.63 15.38 -5.06
C ASN A 122 -9.08 14.92 -5.22
N TYR A 123 -9.90 15.21 -4.21
CA TYR A 123 -11.31 14.85 -4.22
C TYR A 123 -12.15 15.71 -5.18
N GLY A 124 -11.64 16.87 -5.57
CA GLY A 124 -12.37 17.86 -6.36
C GLY A 124 -12.38 17.60 -7.86
N THR A 125 -11.62 16.63 -8.37
CA THR A 125 -11.64 16.27 -9.78
C THR A 125 -12.89 15.42 -10.10
N GLN A 126 -13.34 15.46 -11.36
CA GLN A 126 -14.54 14.71 -11.79
C GLN A 126 -14.39 13.21 -11.50
N ASP A 127 -13.28 12.61 -11.89
CA ASP A 127 -12.83 11.31 -11.43
C ASP A 127 -11.84 11.57 -10.28
N PRO A 128 -12.17 11.26 -9.01
CA PRO A 128 -11.30 11.61 -7.91
C PRO A 128 -9.88 11.11 -8.13
N THR A 129 -8.91 11.99 -7.94
CA THR A 129 -7.49 11.63 -8.09
C THR A 129 -7.03 10.88 -6.86
N VAL A 130 -6.41 9.73 -7.08
CA VAL A 130 -5.88 8.88 -6.04
C VAL A 130 -4.40 8.60 -6.27
N THR A 131 -3.68 8.38 -5.18
CA THR A 131 -2.28 7.97 -5.20
C THR A 131 -2.17 6.64 -4.49
N SER A 132 -1.48 5.69 -5.11
CA SER A 132 -1.38 4.34 -4.57
C SER A 132 -0.13 3.63 -5.05
N LYS A 133 0.23 2.59 -4.32
CA LYS A 133 1.23 1.63 -4.74
C LYS A 133 0.56 0.57 -5.60
N TRP A 134 1.02 0.42 -6.85
CA TRP A 134 0.47 -0.58 -7.75
C TRP A 134 1.09 -1.94 -7.47
N GLY A 135 0.38 -2.75 -6.67
CA GLY A 135 0.85 -4.05 -6.22
C GLY A 135 2.15 -3.96 -5.42
N GLY A 136 3.13 -4.76 -5.79
CA GLY A 136 4.50 -4.68 -5.27
C GLY A 136 5.38 -3.66 -5.99
N GLY A 137 4.83 -2.85 -6.89
CA GLY A 137 5.56 -1.96 -7.79
C GLY A 137 5.80 -0.55 -7.27
N HIS A 138 5.50 0.43 -8.09
CA HIS A 138 5.79 1.84 -7.82
C HIS A 138 4.55 2.61 -7.36
N ILE A 139 4.77 3.85 -6.95
CA ILE A 139 3.71 4.77 -6.54
C ILE A 139 3.26 5.56 -7.76
N TRP A 140 1.96 5.50 -8.03
CA TRP A 140 1.32 6.16 -9.16
C TRP A 140 0.14 7.02 -8.70
N ARG A 141 -0.14 8.05 -9.47
CA ARG A 141 -1.30 8.91 -9.26
C ARG A 141 -2.15 8.98 -10.52
N CYS A 142 -3.43 8.77 -10.39
CA CYS A 142 -4.37 8.77 -11.52
C CYS A 142 -5.80 8.97 -11.02
N GLY A 143 -6.74 9.16 -11.94
CA GLY A 143 -8.15 9.08 -11.60
C GLY A 143 -8.51 7.71 -11.08
N ALA A 144 -9.39 7.63 -10.09
CA ALA A 144 -9.75 6.38 -9.43
C ALA A 144 -10.27 5.33 -10.43
N SER A 145 -11.08 5.73 -11.38
CA SER A 145 -11.62 4.82 -12.41
C SER A 145 -10.58 4.43 -13.47
N TYR A 146 -9.45 5.08 -13.50
CA TYR A 146 -8.39 4.84 -14.48
C TYR A 146 -7.29 3.90 -13.97
N CYS A 147 -7.25 3.57 -12.69
CA CYS A 147 -6.27 2.66 -12.13
C CYS A 147 -6.41 1.24 -12.71
N PRO A 148 -5.31 0.43 -12.73
CA PRO A 148 -5.36 -0.93 -13.28
C PRO A 148 -6.04 -1.93 -12.34
N TYR A 149 -7.10 -1.51 -11.68
CA TYR A 149 -7.87 -2.34 -10.74
C TYR A 149 -9.34 -2.29 -11.12
N ASN A 150 -10.02 -3.43 -10.97
CA ASN A 150 -11.41 -3.59 -11.32
C ASN A 150 -12.28 -3.71 -10.07
N GLY A 151 -13.57 -3.50 -10.27
CA GLY A 151 -14.59 -3.62 -9.24
C GLY A 151 -15.12 -2.27 -8.77
N PRO A 152 -16.18 -2.30 -7.97
CA PRO A 152 -16.74 -1.07 -7.42
C PRO A 152 -15.75 -0.42 -6.46
N ILE A 153 -15.78 0.91 -6.43
CA ILE A 153 -14.91 1.69 -5.56
C ILE A 153 -15.76 2.26 -4.43
N CYS A 154 -15.35 1.99 -3.20
CA CYS A 154 -15.93 2.59 -2.00
C CYS A 154 -14.92 3.54 -1.38
N TYR A 155 -15.41 4.65 -0.83
CA TYR A 155 -14.58 5.63 -0.14
C TYR A 155 -14.87 5.59 1.35
N TYR A 156 -13.82 5.77 2.15
CA TYR A 156 -13.90 5.71 3.61
C TYR A 156 -13.22 6.93 4.23
N GLY A 157 -13.81 7.45 5.28
CA GLY A 157 -13.29 8.57 6.05
C GLY A 157 -13.52 8.40 7.55
N ARG A 158 -12.86 9.22 8.30
CA ARG A 158 -12.95 9.20 9.76
C ARG A 158 -14.14 9.98 10.28
#